data_e4ffbe9228ee0c8d92256d4b585d2e44
#
_entry.id   e4ffbe9228ee0c8d92256d4b585d2e44
#
_cell.length_a   1.000
_cell.length_b   1.000
_cell.length_c   1.000
_cell.angle_alpha   90.00
_cell.angle_beta   90.00
_cell.angle_gamma   90.00
#
_symmetry.space_group_name_H-M   'P 1'
#
loop_
_entity.id
_entity.type
_entity.pdbx_description
1 polymer ?
#
loop_
_entity_poly.entity_id
_entity_poly.type
_entity_poly.pdbx_seq_one_letter_code
_entity_poly.pdbx_strand_id
1 'polypeptide(L)'
;MLAQVIVSGLAMGAIYALVALGHAFVWKTMNIVNFAAGEFVTFSAFIFVATFINGFNLNFLLAAFFAAAVMAALGAAFSRIVFARLQNQRVFVAIISTVGFGLFLKELARIIYGPQPLYYDGPFGQGAVSLGGVMITYQQILIFGVAITIMVGQYLVLRYSMLGKVMRATALDRETAALMGIPVNAVLAGTFAYACVLAAIAGILMAPLFFVTTEMGTLVGLKGFVAMIIGGFGSIPGAILGGLLLGFSENTAAFLISATYKDAIAFLVLLIFLVIRPEGLIPEANADRA
;
A
#
# COMPACT_ATOMS: atom_id res chain seq x y z
N MET A 1 -20.19 1.61 21.36
CA MET A 1 -18.76 1.27 21.43
C MET A 1 -18.34 0.28 20.33
N LEU A 2 -18.93 -0.90 20.20
CA LEU A 2 -18.56 -1.86 19.13
C LEU A 2 -18.61 -1.27 17.72
N ALA A 3 -19.67 -0.54 17.39
CA ALA A 3 -19.79 0.10 16.07
C ALA A 3 -18.65 1.11 15.78
N GLN A 4 -18.16 1.83 16.80
CA GLN A 4 -17.01 2.72 16.69
C GLN A 4 -15.73 1.94 16.36
N VAL A 5 -15.51 0.81 17.03
CA VAL A 5 -14.36 -0.08 16.80
C VAL A 5 -14.38 -0.62 15.37
N ILE A 6 -15.57 -1.02 14.89
CA ILE A 6 -15.74 -1.51 13.51
C ILE A 6 -15.38 -0.43 12.49
N VAL A 7 -15.92 0.79 12.63
CA VAL A 7 -15.63 1.89 11.70
C VAL A 7 -14.14 2.23 11.70
N SER A 8 -13.52 2.35 12.87
CA SER A 8 -12.07 2.62 12.96
C SER A 8 -11.23 1.48 12.41
N GLY A 9 -11.64 0.23 12.65
CA GLY A 9 -10.98 -0.96 12.10
C GLY A 9 -11.06 -1.04 10.58
N LEU A 10 -12.22 -0.74 10.02
CA LEU A 10 -12.39 -0.71 8.57
C LEU A 10 -11.62 0.46 7.92
N ALA A 11 -11.53 1.62 8.58
CA ALA A 11 -10.72 2.73 8.08
C ALA A 11 -9.22 2.37 8.01
N MET A 12 -8.68 1.75 9.07
CA MET A 12 -7.31 1.21 9.03
C MET A 12 -7.17 0.08 8.02
N GLY A 13 -8.17 -0.79 7.92
CA GLY A 13 -8.23 -1.84 6.92
C GLY A 13 -8.21 -1.33 5.49
N ALA A 14 -8.84 -0.19 5.21
CA ALA A 14 -8.79 0.48 3.91
C ALA A 14 -7.37 0.98 3.57
N ILE A 15 -6.62 1.48 4.54
CA ILE A 15 -5.20 1.85 4.38
C ILE A 15 -4.36 0.59 4.10
N TYR A 16 -4.54 -0.47 4.87
CA TYR A 16 -3.84 -1.75 4.60
C TYR A 16 -4.19 -2.32 3.23
N ALA A 17 -5.43 -2.19 2.79
CA ALA A 17 -5.86 -2.61 1.46
C ALA A 17 -5.17 -1.82 0.34
N LEU A 18 -4.95 -0.51 0.50
CA LEU A 18 -4.19 0.29 -0.48
C LEU A 18 -2.75 -0.20 -0.62
N VAL A 19 -2.09 -0.48 0.51
CA VAL A 19 -0.71 -1.03 0.49
C VAL A 19 -0.70 -2.45 -0.06
N ALA A 20 -1.67 -3.29 0.33
CA ALA A 20 -1.83 -4.65 -0.20
C ALA A 20 -2.07 -4.67 -1.72
N LEU A 21 -2.84 -3.71 -2.24
CA LEU A 21 -3.02 -3.52 -3.68
C LEU A 21 -1.70 -3.19 -4.38
N GLY A 22 -0.86 -2.35 -3.79
CA GLY A 22 0.49 -2.07 -4.29
C GLY A 22 1.34 -3.34 -4.37
N HIS A 23 1.33 -4.15 -3.32
CA HIS A 23 2.01 -5.45 -3.30
C HIS A 23 1.45 -6.42 -4.34
N ALA A 24 0.12 -6.57 -4.41
CA ALA A 24 -0.53 -7.46 -5.38
C ALA A 24 -0.23 -7.07 -6.82
N PHE A 25 -0.11 -5.75 -7.09
CA PHE A 25 0.20 -5.24 -8.42
C PHE A 25 1.64 -5.56 -8.85
N VAL A 26 2.60 -5.37 -7.95
CA VAL A 26 4.00 -5.74 -8.18
C VAL A 26 4.13 -7.25 -8.33
N TRP A 27 3.51 -8.03 -7.44
CA TRP A 27 3.51 -9.48 -7.50
C TRP A 27 2.97 -9.99 -8.84
N LYS A 28 1.79 -9.52 -9.24
CA LYS A 28 1.13 -9.94 -10.48
C LYS A 28 1.98 -9.71 -11.73
N THR A 29 2.74 -8.61 -11.77
CA THR A 29 3.52 -8.22 -12.95
C THR A 29 4.95 -8.78 -12.92
N MET A 30 5.52 -8.94 -11.74
CA MET A 30 6.96 -9.22 -11.58
C MET A 30 7.25 -10.52 -10.83
N ASN A 31 6.25 -11.09 -10.17
CA ASN A 31 6.38 -12.28 -9.31
C ASN A 31 7.41 -12.10 -8.19
N ILE A 32 7.49 -10.88 -7.65
CA ILE A 32 8.34 -10.52 -6.50
C ILE A 32 7.53 -9.76 -5.47
N VAL A 33 7.98 -9.81 -4.21
CA VAL A 33 7.48 -8.99 -3.11
C VAL A 33 8.35 -7.74 -2.97
N ASN A 34 7.70 -6.58 -2.84
CA ASN A 34 8.40 -5.31 -2.62
C ASN A 34 8.42 -4.97 -1.13
N PHE A 35 9.47 -5.33 -0.42
CA PHE A 35 9.61 -5.02 1.00
C PHE A 35 9.88 -3.53 1.30
N ALA A 36 10.18 -2.71 0.30
CA ALA A 36 10.29 -1.26 0.47
C ALA A 36 8.92 -0.56 0.58
N ALA A 37 7.80 -1.26 0.38
CA ALA A 37 6.47 -0.64 0.32
C ALA A 37 6.13 0.16 1.59
N GLY A 38 6.51 -0.34 2.76
CA GLY A 38 6.34 0.38 4.02
C GLY A 38 7.12 1.69 4.07
N GLU A 39 8.36 1.67 3.61
CA GLU A 39 9.20 2.87 3.62
C GLU A 39 8.76 3.90 2.56
N PHE A 40 8.09 3.46 1.49
CA PHE A 40 7.41 4.39 0.59
C PHE A 40 6.23 5.09 1.28
N VAL A 41 5.49 4.41 2.17
CA VAL A 41 4.43 5.03 3.00
C VAL A 41 5.05 6.10 3.91
N THR A 42 6.12 5.76 4.65
CA THR A 42 6.83 6.69 5.53
C THR A 42 7.36 7.91 4.75
N PHE A 43 8.12 7.65 3.71
CA PHE A 43 8.79 8.71 2.94
C PHE A 43 7.80 9.67 2.30
N SER A 44 6.68 9.14 1.79
CA SER A 44 5.61 9.96 1.23
C SER A 44 4.94 10.86 2.27
N ALA A 45 4.69 10.35 3.49
CA ALA A 45 4.11 11.14 4.56
C ALA A 45 5.03 12.30 4.97
N PHE A 46 6.35 12.06 5.05
CA PHE A 46 7.33 13.13 5.29
C PHE A 46 7.36 14.16 4.17
N ILE A 47 7.43 13.73 2.90
CA ILE A 47 7.39 14.65 1.76
C ILE A 47 6.11 15.48 1.78
N PHE A 48 4.99 14.85 2.04
CA PHE A 48 3.69 15.52 2.09
C PHE A 48 3.64 16.56 3.20
N VAL A 49 3.93 16.18 4.45
CA VAL A 49 3.80 17.08 5.61
C VAL A 49 4.95 18.08 5.68
N ALA A 50 6.20 17.61 5.68
CA ALA A 50 7.36 18.47 5.92
C ALA A 50 7.66 19.37 4.72
N THR A 51 7.62 18.82 3.49
CA THR A 51 8.02 19.60 2.30
C THR A 51 6.86 20.42 1.77
N PHE A 52 5.71 19.78 1.48
CA PHE A 52 4.65 20.46 0.73
C PHE A 52 3.68 21.24 1.63
N ILE A 53 3.30 20.71 2.78
CA ILE A 53 2.42 21.45 3.72
C ILE A 53 3.22 22.51 4.46
N ASN A 54 4.25 22.12 5.21
CA ASN A 54 4.99 23.04 6.09
C ASN A 54 6.02 23.89 5.33
N GLY A 55 6.70 23.34 4.32
CA GLY A 55 7.73 24.04 3.57
C GLY A 55 7.18 24.99 2.51
N PHE A 56 6.30 24.49 1.64
CA PHE A 56 5.71 25.30 0.55
C PHE A 56 4.33 25.88 0.87
N ASN A 57 3.74 25.61 2.03
CA ASN A 57 2.40 26.04 2.43
C ASN A 57 1.31 25.72 1.39
N LEU A 58 1.41 24.57 0.73
CA LEU A 58 0.42 24.13 -0.25
C LEU A 58 -0.84 23.63 0.45
N ASN A 59 -1.98 23.78 -0.22
CA ASN A 59 -3.20 23.15 0.25
C ASN A 59 -3.11 21.61 0.13
N PHE A 60 -3.97 20.90 0.87
CA PHE A 60 -3.97 19.44 0.96
C PHE A 60 -3.94 18.75 -0.41
N LEU A 61 -4.78 19.16 -1.36
CA LEU A 61 -4.90 18.48 -2.66
C LEU A 61 -3.64 18.67 -3.52
N LEU A 62 -3.07 19.87 -3.55
CA LEU A 62 -1.83 20.12 -4.30
C LEU A 62 -0.65 19.41 -3.66
N ALA A 63 -0.54 19.46 -2.33
CA ALA A 63 0.49 18.75 -1.59
C ALA A 63 0.42 17.23 -1.84
N ALA A 64 -0.78 16.66 -1.80
CA ALA A 64 -1.01 15.23 -2.07
C ALA A 64 -0.64 14.85 -3.52
N PHE A 65 -1.03 15.69 -4.50
CA PHE A 65 -0.68 15.49 -5.90
C PHE A 65 0.83 15.50 -6.12
N PHE A 66 1.54 16.51 -5.62
CA PHE A 66 3.00 16.59 -5.79
C PHE A 66 3.73 15.50 -5.03
N ALA A 67 3.30 15.15 -3.82
CA ALA A 67 3.88 14.02 -3.09
C ALA A 67 3.70 12.70 -3.86
N ALA A 68 2.51 12.42 -4.38
CA ALA A 68 2.25 11.25 -5.22
C ALA A 68 3.09 11.27 -6.52
N ALA A 69 3.26 12.43 -7.16
CA ALA A 69 4.08 12.57 -8.37
C ALA A 69 5.56 12.30 -8.09
N VAL A 70 6.11 12.81 -6.99
CA VAL A 70 7.49 12.52 -6.55
C VAL A 70 7.66 11.02 -6.29
N MET A 71 6.70 10.40 -5.59
CA MET A 71 6.75 8.97 -5.31
C MET A 71 6.60 8.11 -6.57
N ALA A 72 5.80 8.53 -7.55
CA ALA A 72 5.72 7.88 -8.85
C ALA A 72 7.06 7.92 -9.59
N ALA A 73 7.70 9.10 -9.63
CA ALA A 73 9.01 9.28 -10.23
C ALA A 73 10.08 8.42 -9.55
N LEU A 74 10.06 8.37 -8.21
CA LEU A 74 10.98 7.56 -7.40
C LEU A 74 10.78 6.06 -7.67
N GLY A 75 9.54 5.58 -7.72
CA GLY A 75 9.23 4.19 -8.07
C GLY A 75 9.67 3.81 -9.49
N ALA A 76 9.41 4.69 -10.47
CA ALA A 76 9.87 4.49 -11.85
C ALA A 76 11.40 4.49 -11.95
N ALA A 77 12.08 5.37 -11.22
CA ALA A 77 13.54 5.44 -11.17
C ALA A 77 14.11 4.16 -10.53
N PHE A 78 13.57 3.72 -9.39
CA PHE A 78 13.98 2.46 -8.75
C PHE A 78 13.85 1.27 -9.70
N SER A 79 12.71 1.16 -10.38
CA SER A 79 12.49 0.07 -11.34
C SER A 79 13.51 0.09 -12.47
N ARG A 80 13.80 1.27 -13.05
CA ARG A 80 14.74 1.40 -14.19
C ARG A 80 16.20 1.22 -13.78
N ILE A 81 16.59 1.77 -12.64
CA ILE A 81 18.01 1.80 -12.23
C ILE A 81 18.40 0.50 -11.51
N VAL A 82 17.56 0.02 -10.62
CA VAL A 82 17.85 -1.12 -9.75
C VAL A 82 17.21 -2.39 -10.31
N PHE A 83 15.88 -2.42 -10.42
CA PHE A 83 15.17 -3.64 -10.75
C PHE A 83 15.47 -4.16 -12.16
N ALA A 84 15.56 -3.28 -13.16
CA ALA A 84 15.86 -3.68 -14.54
C ALA A 84 17.22 -4.40 -14.69
N ARG A 85 18.17 -4.12 -13.81
CA ARG A 85 19.47 -4.82 -13.77
C ARG A 85 19.42 -6.16 -13.03
N LEU A 86 18.43 -6.35 -12.17
CA LEU A 86 18.30 -7.52 -11.30
C LEU A 86 17.21 -8.50 -11.77
N GLN A 87 16.41 -8.13 -12.79
CA GLN A 87 15.27 -8.93 -13.25
C GLN A 87 15.65 -10.35 -13.74
N ASN A 88 16.89 -10.53 -14.20
CA ASN A 88 17.43 -11.83 -14.66
C ASN A 88 18.21 -12.58 -13.57
N GLN A 89 18.27 -12.01 -12.35
CA GLN A 89 18.94 -12.63 -11.21
C GLN A 89 17.94 -13.51 -10.43
N ARG A 90 18.46 -14.24 -9.44
CA ARG A 90 17.61 -15.04 -8.55
C ARG A 90 16.62 -14.13 -7.81
N VAL A 91 15.39 -14.59 -7.61
CA VAL A 91 14.32 -13.85 -6.88
C VAL A 91 14.81 -13.28 -5.55
N PHE A 92 15.67 -14.00 -4.84
CA PHE A 92 16.26 -13.56 -3.58
C PHE A 92 17.07 -12.25 -3.70
N VAL A 93 17.78 -12.04 -4.81
CA VAL A 93 18.55 -10.80 -5.05
C VAL A 93 17.61 -9.61 -5.22
N ALA A 94 16.49 -9.80 -5.92
CA ALA A 94 15.47 -8.77 -6.06
C ALA A 94 14.82 -8.41 -4.71
N ILE A 95 14.52 -9.41 -3.86
CA ILE A 95 13.99 -9.19 -2.51
C ILE A 95 14.96 -8.35 -1.67
N ILE A 96 16.25 -8.77 -1.58
CA ILE A 96 17.26 -8.05 -0.81
C ILE A 96 17.43 -6.61 -1.31
N SER A 97 17.34 -6.39 -2.63
CA SER A 97 17.45 -5.04 -3.19
C SER A 97 16.30 -4.13 -2.75
N THR A 98 15.07 -4.67 -2.63
CA THR A 98 13.94 -3.88 -2.12
C THR A 98 14.08 -3.58 -0.63
N VAL A 99 14.56 -4.53 0.18
CA VAL A 99 14.85 -4.31 1.60
C VAL A 99 15.93 -3.24 1.77
N GLY A 100 17.06 -3.38 1.04
CA GLY A 100 18.16 -2.42 1.11
C GLY A 100 17.72 -1.00 0.67
N PHE A 101 16.90 -0.92 -0.38
CA PHE A 101 16.36 0.36 -0.82
C PHE A 101 15.37 0.96 0.20
N GLY A 102 14.56 0.12 0.84
CA GLY A 102 13.69 0.55 1.94
C GLY A 102 14.48 1.17 3.09
N LEU A 103 15.51 0.46 3.57
CA LEU A 103 16.40 0.96 4.62
C LEU A 103 17.08 2.28 4.20
N PHE A 104 17.53 2.37 2.96
CA PHE A 104 18.09 3.62 2.42
C PHE A 104 17.08 4.77 2.49
N LEU A 105 15.83 4.56 2.07
CA LEU A 105 14.77 5.59 2.14
C LEU A 105 14.45 6.01 3.58
N LYS A 106 14.42 5.05 4.50
CA LYS A 106 14.18 5.30 5.92
C LYS A 106 15.26 6.20 6.52
N GLU A 107 16.54 5.85 6.30
CA GLU A 107 17.64 6.66 6.80
C GLU A 107 17.75 8.00 6.06
N LEU A 108 17.42 8.05 4.78
CA LEU A 108 17.34 9.29 4.02
C LEU A 108 16.27 10.23 4.61
N ALA A 109 15.07 9.69 4.95
CA ALA A 109 14.04 10.47 5.63
C ALA A 109 14.54 11.04 6.96
N ARG A 110 15.24 10.22 7.76
CA ARG A 110 15.84 10.63 9.04
C ARG A 110 16.88 11.74 8.88
N ILE A 111 17.71 11.68 7.85
CA ILE A 111 18.75 12.68 7.57
C ILE A 111 18.12 14.01 7.11
N ILE A 112 17.12 13.95 6.20
CA ILE A 112 16.51 15.15 5.62
C ILE A 112 15.56 15.84 6.59
N TYR A 113 14.69 15.07 7.27
CA TYR A 113 13.58 15.60 8.08
C TYR A 113 13.84 15.51 9.59
N GLY A 114 14.89 14.82 10.00
CA GLY A 114 15.22 14.59 11.41
C GLY A 114 14.42 13.43 12.03
N PRO A 115 14.77 13.05 13.29
CA PRO A 115 14.15 11.95 14.01
C PRO A 115 12.84 12.35 14.74
N GLN A 116 12.52 13.65 14.77
CA GLN A 116 11.37 14.14 15.54
C GLN A 116 10.06 13.81 14.86
N PRO A 117 9.03 13.33 15.60
CA PRO A 117 7.70 13.12 15.07
C PRO A 117 7.10 14.44 14.55
N LEU A 118 6.51 14.40 13.35
CA LEU A 118 5.76 15.53 12.82
C LEU A 118 4.27 15.31 13.06
N TYR A 119 3.59 16.40 13.41
CA TYR A 119 2.15 16.41 13.60
C TYR A 119 1.47 17.15 12.45
N TYR A 120 0.32 16.62 12.02
CA TYR A 120 -0.52 17.24 11.01
C TYR A 120 -1.99 17.03 11.33
N ASP A 121 -2.76 18.11 11.50
CA ASP A 121 -4.19 18.07 11.88
C ASP A 121 -5.13 17.57 10.79
N GLY A 122 -4.62 17.40 9.56
CA GLY A 122 -5.45 17.08 8.41
C GLY A 122 -6.22 18.27 7.84
N PRO A 123 -6.86 18.08 6.68
CA PRO A 123 -7.57 19.15 5.98
C PRO A 123 -8.89 19.58 6.66
N PHE A 124 -9.43 18.74 7.54
CA PHE A 124 -10.72 18.95 8.21
C PHE A 124 -10.60 19.12 9.73
N GLY A 125 -9.37 19.15 10.27
CA GLY A 125 -9.13 19.19 11.70
C GLY A 125 -9.75 18.00 12.45
N GLN A 126 -10.20 18.23 13.68
CA GLN A 126 -10.78 17.22 14.58
C GLN A 126 -12.30 17.02 14.36
N GLY A 127 -12.86 17.48 13.24
CA GLY A 127 -14.29 17.41 12.97
C GLY A 127 -14.81 15.97 12.85
N ALA A 128 -16.00 15.70 13.40
CA ALA A 128 -16.68 14.42 13.34
C ALA A 128 -18.19 14.58 13.15
N VAL A 129 -18.81 13.59 12.53
CA VAL A 129 -20.27 13.48 12.39
C VAL A 129 -20.77 12.35 13.28
N SER A 130 -21.83 12.59 14.02
CA SER A 130 -22.50 11.56 14.82
C SER A 130 -23.65 10.94 14.03
N LEU A 131 -23.52 9.65 13.68
CA LEU A 131 -24.54 8.87 13.02
C LEU A 131 -24.99 7.73 13.94
N GLY A 132 -26.20 7.81 14.46
CA GLY A 132 -26.76 6.74 15.31
C GLY A 132 -25.93 6.43 16.57
N GLY A 133 -25.26 7.42 17.18
CA GLY A 133 -24.42 7.24 18.34
C GLY A 133 -22.99 6.77 18.03
N VAL A 134 -22.61 6.69 16.75
CA VAL A 134 -21.23 6.43 16.30
C VAL A 134 -20.62 7.73 15.81
N MET A 135 -19.46 8.12 16.35
CA MET A 135 -18.71 9.28 15.88
C MET A 135 -17.79 8.88 14.74
N ILE A 136 -18.03 9.39 13.54
CA ILE A 136 -17.20 9.17 12.35
C ILE A 136 -16.45 10.47 12.06
N THR A 137 -15.12 10.44 12.12
CA THR A 137 -14.29 11.61 11.79
C THR A 137 -14.32 11.89 10.30
N TYR A 138 -14.22 13.17 9.91
CA TYR A 138 -14.10 13.51 8.47
C TYR A 138 -12.89 12.84 7.80
N GLN A 139 -11.82 12.60 8.57
CA GLN A 139 -10.67 11.85 8.08
C GLN A 139 -11.00 10.40 7.71
N GLN A 140 -11.82 9.72 8.51
CA GLN A 140 -12.28 8.35 8.18
C GLN A 140 -13.16 8.35 6.92
N ILE A 141 -14.02 9.35 6.75
CA ILE A 141 -14.84 9.50 5.53
C ILE A 141 -13.94 9.71 4.32
N LEU A 142 -12.92 10.56 4.43
CA LEU A 142 -11.93 10.78 3.37
C LEU A 142 -11.19 9.47 3.01
N ILE A 143 -10.74 8.70 4.01
CA ILE A 143 -10.07 7.41 3.80
C ILE A 143 -10.96 6.46 3.01
N PHE A 144 -12.22 6.27 3.42
CA PHE A 144 -13.16 5.41 2.70
C PHE A 144 -13.42 5.90 1.27
N GLY A 145 -13.66 7.20 1.10
CA GLY A 145 -13.91 7.79 -0.23
C GLY A 145 -12.74 7.59 -1.18
N VAL A 146 -11.52 7.91 -0.73
CA VAL A 146 -10.31 7.74 -1.54
C VAL A 146 -10.03 6.27 -1.81
N ALA A 147 -10.09 5.40 -0.79
CA ALA A 147 -9.84 3.98 -0.95
C ALA A 147 -10.82 3.33 -1.94
N ILE A 148 -12.12 3.56 -1.79
CA ILE A 148 -13.14 3.02 -2.71
C ILE A 148 -12.90 3.53 -4.13
N THR A 149 -12.64 4.84 -4.31
CA THR A 149 -12.38 5.43 -5.62
C THR A 149 -11.19 4.77 -6.31
N ILE A 150 -10.10 4.56 -5.59
CA ILE A 150 -8.90 3.90 -6.12
C ILE A 150 -9.18 2.43 -6.43
N MET A 151 -9.82 1.70 -5.52
CA MET A 151 -10.15 0.28 -5.71
C MET A 151 -11.04 0.06 -6.94
N VAL A 152 -12.09 0.86 -7.08
CA VAL A 152 -12.99 0.80 -8.23
C VAL A 152 -12.27 1.25 -9.50
N GLY A 153 -11.57 2.38 -9.46
CA GLY A 153 -10.79 2.89 -10.59
C GLY A 153 -9.75 1.89 -11.09
N GLN A 154 -8.98 1.29 -10.18
CA GLN A 154 -8.00 0.26 -10.52
C GLN A 154 -8.66 -0.97 -11.14
N TYR A 155 -9.77 -1.45 -10.58
CA TYR A 155 -10.52 -2.57 -11.14
C TYR A 155 -10.98 -2.29 -12.58
N LEU A 156 -11.55 -1.10 -12.82
CA LEU A 156 -12.01 -0.69 -14.15
C LEU A 156 -10.85 -0.57 -15.14
N VAL A 157 -9.74 0.07 -14.74
CA VAL A 157 -8.56 0.21 -15.58
C VAL A 157 -7.99 -1.16 -15.96
N LEU A 158 -7.82 -2.06 -15.01
CA LEU A 158 -7.25 -3.39 -15.29
C LEU A 158 -8.18 -4.27 -16.13
N ARG A 159 -9.49 -4.14 -15.96
CA ARG A 159 -10.47 -4.96 -16.68
C ARG A 159 -10.69 -4.48 -18.11
N TYR A 160 -10.82 -3.17 -18.31
CA TYR A 160 -11.32 -2.61 -19.57
C TYR A 160 -10.26 -1.86 -20.39
N SER A 161 -9.13 -1.42 -19.78
CA SER A 161 -8.15 -0.63 -20.50
C SER A 161 -7.09 -1.48 -21.22
N MET A 162 -6.42 -0.84 -22.19
CA MET A 162 -5.26 -1.43 -22.88
C MET A 162 -4.09 -1.67 -21.91
N LEU A 163 -3.93 -0.80 -20.89
CA LEU A 163 -2.92 -0.98 -19.85
C LEU A 163 -3.09 -2.32 -19.12
N GLY A 164 -4.31 -2.68 -18.74
CA GLY A 164 -4.58 -3.95 -18.10
C GLY A 164 -4.27 -5.16 -18.99
N LYS A 165 -4.52 -5.05 -20.31
CA LYS A 165 -4.16 -6.13 -21.27
C LYS A 165 -2.65 -6.29 -21.39
N VAL A 166 -1.93 -5.18 -21.56
CA VAL A 166 -0.46 -5.15 -21.67
C VAL A 166 0.19 -5.70 -20.41
N MET A 167 -0.32 -5.34 -19.23
CA MET A 167 0.18 -5.86 -17.96
C MET A 167 -0.04 -7.37 -17.80
N ARG A 168 -1.22 -7.87 -18.17
CA ARG A 168 -1.48 -9.32 -18.15
C ARG A 168 -0.58 -10.08 -19.13
N ALA A 169 -0.38 -9.56 -20.34
CA ALA A 169 0.53 -10.16 -21.30
C ALA A 169 1.98 -10.24 -20.77
N THR A 170 2.46 -9.13 -20.17
CA THR A 170 3.80 -9.09 -19.55
C THR A 170 3.92 -10.03 -18.35
N ALA A 171 2.85 -10.24 -17.60
CA ALA A 171 2.81 -11.13 -16.44
C ALA A 171 2.86 -12.61 -16.84
N LEU A 172 2.23 -12.96 -17.97
CA LEU A 172 2.22 -14.33 -18.50
C LEU A 172 3.59 -14.74 -19.03
N ASP A 173 4.14 -13.97 -19.97
CA ASP A 173 5.45 -14.22 -20.56
C ASP A 173 6.07 -12.90 -21.05
N ARG A 174 7.18 -12.53 -20.43
CA ARG A 174 7.90 -11.27 -20.76
C ARG A 174 8.60 -11.34 -22.12
N GLU A 175 9.15 -12.49 -22.48
CA GLU A 175 9.87 -12.65 -23.74
C GLU A 175 8.90 -12.59 -24.91
N THR A 176 7.82 -13.36 -24.85
CA THR A 176 6.76 -13.34 -25.86
C THR A 176 6.10 -11.95 -25.93
N ALA A 177 5.84 -11.28 -24.81
CA ALA A 177 5.30 -9.93 -24.80
C ALA A 177 6.24 -8.92 -25.49
N ALA A 178 7.55 -9.05 -25.28
CA ALA A 178 8.54 -8.20 -25.96
C ALA A 178 8.56 -8.44 -27.47
N LEU A 179 8.46 -9.71 -27.93
CA LEU A 179 8.36 -10.06 -29.34
C LEU A 179 7.10 -9.50 -30.01
N MET A 180 6.02 -9.34 -29.26
CA MET A 180 4.78 -8.68 -29.71
C MET A 180 4.83 -7.16 -29.67
N GLY A 181 6.01 -6.57 -29.39
CA GLY A 181 6.22 -5.11 -29.39
C GLY A 181 5.82 -4.41 -28.10
N ILE A 182 5.54 -5.15 -27.02
CA ILE A 182 5.22 -4.56 -25.71
C ILE A 182 6.52 -4.04 -25.06
N PRO A 183 6.60 -2.75 -24.66
CA PRO A 183 7.78 -2.20 -23.99
C PRO A 183 7.83 -2.67 -22.52
N VAL A 184 8.24 -3.92 -22.27
CA VAL A 184 8.23 -4.59 -20.97
C VAL A 184 8.85 -3.73 -19.87
N ASN A 185 10.02 -3.13 -20.11
CA ASN A 185 10.68 -2.27 -19.11
C ASN A 185 9.84 -1.05 -18.71
N ALA A 186 9.07 -0.48 -19.64
CA ALA A 186 8.16 0.62 -19.33
C ALA A 186 6.96 0.14 -18.52
N VAL A 187 6.44 -1.06 -18.80
CA VAL A 187 5.36 -1.69 -18.03
C VAL A 187 5.82 -1.95 -16.59
N LEU A 188 7.01 -2.51 -16.41
CA LEU A 188 7.58 -2.75 -15.08
C LEU A 188 7.81 -1.43 -14.30
N ALA A 189 8.35 -0.40 -14.97
CA ALA A 189 8.53 0.92 -14.36
C ALA A 189 7.19 1.56 -13.96
N GLY A 190 6.17 1.45 -14.83
CA GLY A 190 4.82 1.92 -14.54
C GLY A 190 4.16 1.18 -13.37
N THR A 191 4.40 -0.13 -13.26
CA THR A 191 3.92 -0.95 -12.13
C THR A 191 4.51 -0.47 -10.80
N PHE A 192 5.84 -0.27 -10.73
CA PHE A 192 6.48 0.26 -9.53
C PHE A 192 6.04 1.69 -9.22
N ALA A 193 5.95 2.56 -10.23
CA ALA A 193 5.45 3.91 -10.04
C ALA A 193 4.05 3.92 -9.44
N TYR A 194 3.16 3.09 -9.96
CA TYR A 194 1.80 2.98 -9.45
C TYR A 194 1.75 2.41 -8.02
N ALA A 195 2.54 1.38 -7.70
CA ALA A 195 2.63 0.84 -6.35
C ALA A 195 3.14 1.89 -5.35
N CYS A 196 4.12 2.72 -5.76
CA CYS A 196 4.60 3.83 -4.94
C CYS A 196 3.55 4.93 -4.76
N VAL A 197 2.70 5.20 -5.76
CA VAL A 197 1.56 6.12 -5.63
C VAL A 197 0.54 5.58 -4.61
N LEU A 198 0.22 4.29 -4.64
CA LEU A 198 -0.69 3.68 -3.66
C LEU A 198 -0.11 3.78 -2.24
N ALA A 199 1.18 3.50 -2.07
CA ALA A 199 1.86 3.68 -0.80
C ALA A 199 1.87 5.16 -0.36
N ALA A 200 2.06 6.10 -1.30
CA ALA A 200 2.01 7.53 -1.03
C ALA A 200 0.62 7.95 -0.52
N ILE A 201 -0.44 7.52 -1.18
CA ILE A 201 -1.81 7.82 -0.75
C ILE A 201 -2.09 7.24 0.63
N ALA A 202 -1.64 6.01 0.92
CA ALA A 202 -1.75 5.42 2.24
C ALA A 202 -1.03 6.25 3.31
N GLY A 203 0.19 6.72 3.04
CA GLY A 203 0.96 7.58 3.95
C GLY A 203 0.31 8.94 4.18
N ILE A 204 -0.19 9.59 3.12
CA ILE A 204 -0.91 10.86 3.20
C ILE A 204 -2.19 10.73 4.03
N LEU A 205 -2.95 9.66 3.84
CA LEU A 205 -4.18 9.40 4.60
C LEU A 205 -3.91 9.05 6.07
N MET A 206 -2.76 8.44 6.36
CA MET A 206 -2.33 8.14 7.73
C MET A 206 -1.80 9.34 8.49
N ALA A 207 -1.20 10.31 7.82
CA ALA A 207 -0.53 11.45 8.46
C ALA A 207 -1.39 12.20 9.48
N PRO A 208 -2.72 12.43 9.25
CA PRO A 208 -3.59 13.05 10.24
C PRO A 208 -4.05 12.13 11.38
N LEU A 209 -3.88 10.80 11.25
CA LEU A 209 -4.31 9.83 12.28
C LEU A 209 -3.20 9.55 13.29
N PHE A 210 -1.96 9.63 12.86
CA PHE A 210 -0.78 9.29 13.64
C PHE A 210 0.30 10.35 13.44
N PHE A 211 1.22 10.43 14.40
CA PHE A 211 2.44 11.19 14.16
C PHE A 211 3.24 10.60 13.00
N VAL A 212 3.73 11.45 12.11
CA VAL A 212 4.63 11.03 11.04
C VAL A 212 6.00 10.77 11.66
N THR A 213 6.36 9.50 11.74
CA THR A 213 7.64 9.03 12.31
C THR A 213 8.37 8.17 11.29
N THR A 214 9.66 7.99 11.44
CA THR A 214 10.48 7.16 10.55
C THR A 214 10.12 5.66 10.61
N GLU A 215 9.36 5.24 11.61
CA GLU A 215 8.96 3.84 11.81
C GLU A 215 7.52 3.54 11.37
N MET A 216 6.71 4.59 11.07
CA MET A 216 5.27 4.43 10.87
C MET A 216 4.90 3.47 9.72
N GLY A 217 5.67 3.48 8.66
CA GLY A 217 5.37 2.71 7.46
C GLY A 217 5.86 1.26 7.52
N THR A 218 6.89 0.97 8.32
CA THR A 218 7.46 -0.40 8.40
C THR A 218 6.40 -1.43 8.78
N LEU A 219 5.63 -1.18 9.85
CA LEU A 219 4.54 -2.06 10.27
C LEU A 219 3.38 -2.07 9.27
N VAL A 220 3.05 -0.92 8.68
CA VAL A 220 1.98 -0.81 7.69
C VAL A 220 2.32 -1.57 6.41
N GLY A 221 3.58 -1.51 5.96
CA GLY A 221 4.06 -2.29 4.83
C GLY A 221 3.97 -3.79 5.06
N LEU A 222 4.39 -4.26 6.24
CA LEU A 222 4.26 -5.67 6.64
C LEU A 222 2.78 -6.09 6.72
N LYS A 223 1.91 -5.29 7.32
CA LYS A 223 0.46 -5.56 7.39
C LYS A 223 -0.21 -5.54 6.01
N GLY A 224 0.23 -4.67 5.10
CA GLY A 224 -0.20 -4.69 3.72
C GLY A 224 0.20 -5.98 3.00
N PHE A 225 1.40 -6.48 3.25
CA PHE A 225 1.85 -7.78 2.76
C PHE A 225 1.03 -8.94 3.35
N VAL A 226 0.80 -8.93 4.67
CA VAL A 226 -0.10 -9.89 5.36
C VAL A 226 -1.51 -9.87 4.76
N ALA A 227 -2.05 -8.68 4.52
CA ALA A 227 -3.37 -8.51 3.90
C ALA A 227 -3.42 -9.10 2.48
N MET A 228 -2.36 -8.93 1.68
CA MET A 228 -2.26 -9.56 0.36
C MET A 228 -2.25 -11.09 0.46
N ILE A 229 -1.55 -11.67 1.43
CA ILE A 229 -1.50 -13.13 1.64
C ILE A 229 -2.89 -13.64 2.04
N ILE A 230 -3.52 -13.03 3.05
CA ILE A 230 -4.87 -13.40 3.50
C ILE A 230 -5.86 -13.29 2.35
N GLY A 231 -5.73 -12.26 1.54
CA GLY A 231 -6.58 -12.04 0.37
C GLY A 231 -6.40 -13.06 -0.74
N GLY A 232 -5.16 -13.53 -0.93
CA GLY A 232 -4.68 -14.39 -2.02
C GLY A 232 -3.66 -13.66 -2.89
N PHE A 233 -2.51 -14.27 -3.09
CA PHE A 233 -1.40 -13.69 -3.85
C PHE A 233 -1.82 -13.25 -5.25
N GLY A 234 -1.55 -11.98 -5.60
CA GLY A 234 -1.86 -11.41 -6.93
C GLY A 234 -3.34 -11.10 -7.18
N SER A 235 -4.23 -11.51 -6.29
CA SER A 235 -5.67 -11.23 -6.39
C SER A 235 -6.00 -9.82 -5.91
N ILE A 236 -6.43 -8.94 -6.82
CA ILE A 236 -6.80 -7.57 -6.49
C ILE A 236 -8.02 -7.50 -5.57
N PRO A 237 -9.15 -8.20 -5.86
CA PRO A 237 -10.28 -8.20 -4.93
C PRO A 237 -9.92 -8.90 -3.61
N GLY A 238 -9.05 -9.92 -3.66
CA GLY A 238 -8.52 -10.56 -2.47
C GLY A 238 -7.75 -9.59 -1.58
N ALA A 239 -6.82 -8.82 -2.13
CA ALA A 239 -6.03 -7.84 -1.38
C ALA A 239 -6.91 -6.79 -0.66
N ILE A 240 -8.01 -6.37 -1.30
CA ILE A 240 -8.99 -5.46 -0.68
C ILE A 240 -9.65 -6.10 0.53
N LEU A 241 -10.21 -7.32 0.34
CA LEU A 241 -10.88 -8.04 1.43
C LEU A 241 -9.92 -8.41 2.56
N GLY A 242 -8.71 -8.83 2.21
CA GLY A 242 -7.66 -9.15 3.17
C GLY A 242 -7.28 -7.94 4.03
N GLY A 243 -7.14 -6.75 3.41
CA GLY A 243 -6.87 -5.50 4.12
C GLY A 243 -7.99 -5.12 5.09
N LEU A 244 -9.24 -5.14 4.62
CA LEU A 244 -10.41 -4.83 5.44
C LEU A 244 -10.57 -5.82 6.60
N LEU A 245 -10.41 -7.11 6.33
CA LEU A 245 -10.49 -8.16 7.35
C LEU A 245 -9.38 -8.00 8.39
N LEU A 246 -8.14 -7.72 7.95
CA LEU A 246 -7.02 -7.53 8.87
C LEU A 246 -7.24 -6.31 9.78
N GLY A 247 -7.64 -5.16 9.22
CA GLY A 247 -7.92 -3.96 10.00
C GLY A 247 -9.10 -4.12 10.97
N PHE A 248 -10.15 -4.83 10.53
CA PHE A 248 -11.28 -5.18 11.38
C PHE A 248 -10.87 -6.10 12.54
N SER A 249 -10.17 -7.20 12.26
CA SER A 249 -9.74 -8.18 13.27
C SER A 249 -8.78 -7.57 14.27
N GLU A 250 -7.81 -6.77 13.80
CA GLU A 250 -6.82 -6.08 14.60
C GLU A 250 -7.46 -5.10 15.60
N ASN A 251 -8.39 -4.26 15.12
CA ASN A 251 -9.04 -3.26 15.97
C ASN A 251 -10.04 -3.89 16.95
N THR A 252 -10.74 -4.92 16.51
CA THR A 252 -11.65 -5.68 17.39
C THR A 252 -10.87 -6.38 18.50
N ALA A 253 -9.74 -6.98 18.16
CA ALA A 253 -8.87 -7.63 19.12
C ALA A 253 -8.20 -6.65 20.09
N ALA A 254 -7.79 -5.48 19.60
CA ALA A 254 -7.29 -4.40 20.47
C ALA A 254 -8.32 -3.94 21.49
N PHE A 255 -9.59 -3.92 21.11
CA PHE A 255 -10.71 -3.57 22.02
C PHE A 255 -11.04 -4.69 23.02
N LEU A 256 -11.07 -5.95 22.59
CA LEU A 256 -11.49 -7.09 23.42
C LEU A 256 -10.38 -7.60 24.35
N ILE A 257 -9.13 -7.53 23.92
CA ILE A 257 -7.99 -8.13 24.63
C ILE A 257 -7.09 -7.01 25.17
N SER A 258 -6.33 -6.35 24.32
CA SER A 258 -5.48 -5.20 24.67
C SER A 258 -4.85 -4.58 23.40
N ALA A 259 -4.67 -3.28 23.40
CA ALA A 259 -3.98 -2.56 22.34
C ALA A 259 -2.51 -2.99 22.19
N THR A 260 -1.87 -3.47 23.26
CA THR A 260 -0.46 -3.94 23.25
C THR A 260 -0.26 -5.15 22.34
N TYR A 261 -1.28 -6.03 22.22
CA TYR A 261 -1.21 -7.25 21.41
C TYR A 261 -1.71 -7.06 19.96
N LYS A 262 -2.02 -5.83 19.59
CA LYS A 262 -2.60 -5.48 18.28
C LYS A 262 -1.81 -6.08 17.10
N ASP A 263 -0.51 -5.92 17.10
CA ASP A 263 0.37 -6.41 16.04
C ASP A 263 0.52 -7.94 16.07
N ALA A 264 0.64 -8.51 17.27
CA ALA A 264 0.73 -9.96 17.44
C ALA A 264 -0.52 -10.67 16.90
N ILE A 265 -1.71 -10.08 17.11
CA ILE A 265 -2.97 -10.63 16.62
C ILE A 265 -3.06 -10.55 15.08
N ALA A 266 -2.56 -9.47 14.46
CA ALA A 266 -2.49 -9.38 13.02
C ALA A 266 -1.69 -10.53 12.40
N PHE A 267 -0.53 -10.87 12.98
CA PHE A 267 0.29 -11.99 12.53
C PHE A 267 -0.29 -13.36 12.91
N LEU A 268 -1.00 -13.46 14.04
CA LEU A 268 -1.73 -14.68 14.41
C LEU A 268 -2.84 -14.98 13.38
N VAL A 269 -3.59 -13.96 12.96
CA VAL A 269 -4.60 -14.10 11.91
C VAL A 269 -3.97 -14.61 10.63
N LEU A 270 -2.79 -14.09 10.24
CA LEU A 270 -2.04 -14.62 9.10
C LEU A 270 -1.72 -16.09 9.25
N LEU A 271 -1.17 -16.51 10.39
CA LEU A 271 -0.81 -17.91 10.64
C LEU A 271 -2.04 -18.84 10.56
N ILE A 272 -3.17 -18.42 11.14
CA ILE A 272 -4.42 -19.15 11.04
C ILE A 272 -4.86 -19.31 9.59
N PHE A 273 -4.79 -18.23 8.80
CA PHE A 273 -5.16 -18.30 7.38
C PHE A 273 -4.22 -19.20 6.58
N LEU A 274 -2.90 -19.14 6.81
CA LEU A 274 -1.95 -20.01 6.12
C LEU A 274 -2.17 -21.50 6.40
N VAL A 275 -2.64 -21.84 7.61
CA VAL A 275 -2.93 -23.24 7.97
C VAL A 275 -4.28 -23.70 7.41
N ILE A 276 -5.32 -22.86 7.49
CA ILE A 276 -6.70 -23.26 7.11
C ILE A 276 -6.94 -23.08 5.61
N ARG A 277 -6.42 -21.99 5.02
CA ARG A 277 -6.68 -21.61 3.63
C ARG A 277 -5.46 -20.96 2.98
N PRO A 278 -4.43 -21.75 2.65
CA PRO A 278 -3.14 -21.24 2.15
C PRO A 278 -3.26 -20.49 0.82
N GLU A 279 -4.32 -20.73 0.03
CA GLU A 279 -4.60 -20.02 -1.24
C GLU A 279 -5.18 -18.60 -1.02
N GLY A 280 -5.54 -18.24 0.22
CA GLY A 280 -6.21 -16.96 0.56
C GLY A 280 -7.72 -16.99 0.35
N LEU A 281 -8.37 -15.83 0.59
CA LEU A 281 -9.83 -15.68 0.49
C LEU A 281 -10.35 -15.82 -0.95
N ILE A 282 -9.66 -15.15 -1.87
CA ILE A 282 -9.97 -15.17 -3.31
C ILE A 282 -8.68 -15.49 -4.03
N PRO A 283 -8.39 -16.77 -4.29
CA PRO A 283 -7.19 -17.15 -5.05
C PRO A 283 -7.25 -16.52 -6.44
N GLU A 284 -6.09 -16.17 -6.98
CA GLU A 284 -6.00 -15.81 -8.40
C GLU A 284 -6.41 -17.04 -9.21
N ALA A 285 -7.42 -16.89 -10.09
CA ALA A 285 -7.77 -17.95 -11.03
C ALA A 285 -6.50 -18.24 -11.85
N ASN A 286 -5.87 -19.37 -11.60
CA ASN A 286 -4.81 -19.87 -12.43
C ASN A 286 -5.43 -19.96 -13.83
N ALA A 287 -4.97 -19.12 -14.77
CA ALA A 287 -5.10 -19.47 -16.15
C ALA A 287 -4.38 -20.81 -16.25
N ASP A 288 -5.16 -21.87 -16.44
CA ASP A 288 -4.64 -23.23 -16.59
C ASP A 288 -3.37 -23.17 -17.43
N ARG A 289 -2.28 -23.61 -16.84
CA ARG A 289 -1.06 -23.88 -17.57
C ARG A 289 -1.39 -25.12 -18.44
N ALA A 290 -2.03 -24.84 -19.59
CA ALA A 290 -2.12 -25.82 -20.67
C ALA A 290 -0.81 -25.84 -21.44
#